data_fa88534bd6c4ead764f55205ee1300c2
#
_entry.id   fa88534bd6c4ead764f55205ee1300c2
#
_cell.length_a   1.000
_cell.length_b   1.000
_cell.length_c   1.000
_cell.angle_alpha   90.00
_cell.angle_beta   90.00
_cell.angle_gamma   90.00
#
_symmetry.space_group_name_H-M   'P 1'
#
loop_
_entity.id
_entity.type
_entity.pdbx_description
1 polymer ?
#
loop_
_entity_poly.entity_id
_entity_poly.type
_entity_poly.pdbx_seq_one_letter_code
_entity_poly.pdbx_strand_id
1 'polypeptide(L)'
;MLALGLLGLGAGVVAAQEATPESEAAPAAADASIAGMVAKGKSVLAALDASSQNVSRMLRDARAAKDVVKALCLDDKLSQVDVAKRSAADRVESLEAAAAAGNLERAQHDFAVIGALEERANALSSEANQCIGEEKGYVGGSSLKVTFDPTIPQSDTSAPPAFVVVVQPPQAASPTF
;
A
#
# COMPACT_ATOMS: atom_id res chain seq x y z
N MET A 1 19.48 25.55 -86.63
CA MET A 1 18.13 25.04 -86.48
C MET A 1 17.75 25.25 -85.05
N LEU A 2 17.05 26.31 -84.75
CA LEU A 2 15.59 26.44 -84.45
C LEU A 2 15.12 25.45 -83.39
N ALA A 3 14.74 25.94 -82.18
CA ALA A 3 13.41 26.24 -81.70
C ALA A 3 13.50 26.74 -80.23
N LEU A 4 13.06 27.91 -79.92
CA LEU A 4 11.69 28.32 -79.46
C LEU A 4 11.24 27.41 -78.31
N GLY A 5 11.07 27.90 -77.14
CA GLY A 5 10.22 28.96 -76.65
C GLY A 5 9.48 28.42 -75.45
N LEU A 6 9.17 29.08 -74.54
CA LEU A 6 7.91 29.38 -73.81
C LEU A 6 8.22 29.80 -72.36
N LEU A 7 8.02 31.08 -72.15
CA LEU A 7 7.76 31.62 -70.81
C LEU A 7 6.47 31.02 -70.28
N GLY A 8 6.55 30.47 -69.07
CA GLY A 8 5.39 30.13 -68.20
C GLY A 8 5.38 31.05 -66.98
N LEU A 9 4.53 32.07 -67.03
CA LEU A 9 4.13 32.81 -65.80
C LEU A 9 3.33 31.89 -64.92
N GLY A 10 3.93 31.45 -63.84
CA GLY A 10 3.21 30.80 -62.74
C GLY A 10 2.75 31.86 -61.75
N ALA A 11 1.43 32.15 -61.77
CA ALA A 11 0.79 32.96 -60.75
C ALA A 11 0.89 32.24 -59.38
N GLY A 12 1.64 32.84 -58.46
CA GLY A 12 1.67 32.36 -57.05
C GLY A 12 0.31 32.61 -56.41
N VAL A 13 -0.42 31.53 -56.18
CA VAL A 13 -1.56 31.53 -55.26
C VAL A 13 -1.00 31.63 -53.86
N VAL A 14 -1.09 32.84 -53.25
CA VAL A 14 -0.92 33.02 -51.83
C VAL A 14 -2.13 32.36 -51.15
N ALA A 15 -1.94 31.13 -50.73
CA ALA A 15 -2.89 30.50 -49.82
C ALA A 15 -2.80 31.27 -48.50
N ALA A 16 -3.84 32.06 -48.21
CA ALA A 16 -4.08 32.55 -46.85
C ALA A 16 -4.21 31.35 -45.93
N GLN A 17 -3.22 31.14 -45.08
CA GLN A 17 -3.34 30.23 -43.96
C GLN A 17 -4.38 30.83 -43.02
N GLU A 18 -5.58 30.29 -43.09
CA GLU A 18 -6.59 30.46 -42.03
C GLU A 18 -5.93 29.99 -40.73
N ALA A 19 -5.71 30.96 -39.85
CA ALA A 19 -5.32 30.72 -38.49
C ALA A 19 -6.47 29.89 -37.83
N THR A 20 -6.24 28.59 -37.69
CA THR A 20 -7.12 27.74 -36.91
C THR A 20 -7.18 28.26 -35.47
N PRO A 21 -8.35 28.42 -34.86
CA PRO A 21 -8.50 28.83 -33.47
C PRO A 21 -8.18 27.65 -32.55
N GLU A 22 -6.95 27.19 -32.54
CA GLU A 22 -6.51 26.04 -31.74
C GLU A 22 -5.87 26.44 -30.40
N SER A 23 -5.77 27.75 -30.13
CA SER A 23 -5.03 28.24 -28.96
C SER A 23 -5.89 28.54 -27.73
N GLU A 24 -7.22 28.55 -27.84
CA GLU A 24 -8.08 28.93 -26.73
C GLU A 24 -8.75 27.71 -26.02
N ALA A 25 -8.81 26.55 -26.68
CA ALA A 25 -9.38 25.33 -26.10
C ALA A 25 -8.38 24.58 -25.18
N ALA A 26 -7.09 24.79 -25.32
CA ALA A 26 -6.07 24.10 -24.53
C ALA A 26 -6.12 24.44 -23.02
N PRO A 27 -6.23 25.70 -22.57
CA PRO A 27 -6.33 26.00 -21.15
C PRO A 27 -7.61 25.46 -20.52
N ALA A 28 -8.76 25.60 -21.19
CA ALA A 28 -10.03 25.09 -20.67
C ALA A 28 -10.06 23.55 -20.54
N ALA A 29 -9.43 22.83 -21.47
CA ALA A 29 -9.29 21.37 -21.39
C ALA A 29 -8.33 20.94 -20.27
N ALA A 30 -7.25 21.70 -20.05
CA ALA A 30 -6.32 21.47 -18.95
C ALA A 30 -6.99 21.69 -17.58
N ASP A 31 -7.75 22.78 -17.42
CA ASP A 31 -8.49 23.09 -16.20
C ASP A 31 -9.54 22.01 -15.89
N ALA A 32 -10.29 21.54 -16.90
CA ALA A 32 -11.23 20.44 -16.74
C ALA A 32 -10.53 19.12 -16.33
N SER A 33 -9.34 18.86 -16.86
CA SER A 33 -8.52 17.71 -16.50
C SER A 33 -8.03 17.80 -15.06
N ILE A 34 -7.54 18.95 -14.61
CA ILE A 34 -7.09 19.18 -13.24
C ILE A 34 -8.26 19.03 -12.25
N ALA A 35 -9.42 19.62 -12.56
CA ALA A 35 -10.62 19.48 -11.74
C ALA A 35 -11.05 18.00 -11.59
N GLY A 36 -10.93 17.21 -12.66
CA GLY A 36 -11.17 15.77 -12.64
C GLY A 36 -10.19 15.03 -11.71
N MET A 37 -8.90 15.39 -11.74
CA MET A 37 -7.89 14.81 -10.85
C MET A 37 -8.20 15.12 -9.37
N VAL A 38 -8.59 16.37 -9.05
CA VAL A 38 -8.97 16.78 -7.69
C VAL A 38 -10.18 15.97 -7.21
N ALA A 39 -11.22 15.85 -8.03
CA ALA A 39 -12.41 15.06 -7.68
C ALA A 39 -12.07 13.59 -7.43
N LYS A 40 -11.25 12.99 -8.28
CA LYS A 40 -10.78 11.61 -8.10
C LYS A 40 -9.88 11.48 -6.87
N GLY A 41 -8.96 12.40 -6.62
CA GLY A 41 -8.10 12.41 -5.43
C GLY A 41 -8.92 12.42 -4.14
N LYS A 42 -9.96 13.24 -4.05
CA LYS A 42 -10.92 13.25 -2.92
C LYS A 42 -11.64 11.92 -2.76
N SER A 43 -12.06 11.29 -3.87
CA SER A 43 -12.72 9.99 -3.81
C SER A 43 -11.78 8.89 -3.30
N VAL A 44 -10.51 8.94 -3.68
CA VAL A 44 -9.48 8.03 -3.17
C VAL A 44 -9.28 8.23 -1.67
N LEU A 45 -9.18 9.47 -1.21
CA LEU A 45 -9.04 9.76 0.23
C LEU A 45 -10.22 9.19 1.03
N ALA A 46 -11.45 9.33 0.52
CA ALA A 46 -12.63 8.73 1.15
C ALA A 46 -12.57 7.19 1.16
N ALA A 47 -12.04 6.57 0.11
CA ALA A 47 -11.84 5.11 0.05
C ALA A 47 -10.78 4.64 1.06
N LEU A 48 -9.68 5.39 1.23
CA LEU A 48 -8.67 5.10 2.24
C LEU A 48 -9.23 5.22 3.66
N ASP A 49 -10.08 6.19 3.90
CA ASP A 49 -10.75 6.34 5.20
C ASP A 49 -11.68 5.16 5.49
N ALA A 50 -12.47 4.73 4.53
CA ALA A 50 -13.30 3.54 4.65
C ALA A 50 -12.48 2.27 4.90
N SER A 51 -11.32 2.15 4.24
CA SER A 51 -10.37 1.04 4.45
C SER A 51 -9.83 1.03 5.89
N SER A 52 -9.34 2.18 6.38
CA SER A 52 -8.87 2.35 7.76
C SER A 52 -9.96 1.98 8.78
N GLN A 53 -11.19 2.44 8.57
CA GLN A 53 -12.33 2.09 9.43
C GLN A 53 -12.64 0.59 9.42
N ASN A 54 -12.52 -0.06 8.26
CA ASN A 54 -12.75 -1.51 8.13
C ASN A 54 -11.70 -2.30 8.92
N VAL A 55 -10.41 -2.02 8.72
CA VAL A 55 -9.32 -2.70 9.46
C VAL A 55 -9.43 -2.43 10.96
N SER A 56 -9.77 -1.20 11.35
CA SER A 56 -10.02 -0.83 12.76
C SER A 56 -11.17 -1.64 13.38
N ARG A 57 -12.23 -1.92 12.62
CA ARG A 57 -13.34 -2.78 13.08
C ARG A 57 -12.86 -4.21 13.29
N MET A 58 -12.14 -4.78 12.29
CA MET A 58 -11.56 -6.12 12.41
C MET A 58 -10.64 -6.25 13.63
N LEU A 59 -9.83 -5.22 13.91
CA LEU A 59 -8.96 -5.16 15.09
C LEU A 59 -9.75 -5.17 16.39
N ARG A 60 -10.84 -4.40 16.49
CA ARG A 60 -11.71 -4.43 17.67
C ARG A 60 -12.32 -5.82 17.88
N ASP A 61 -12.76 -6.47 16.80
CA ASP A 61 -13.35 -7.81 16.87
C ASP A 61 -12.32 -8.86 17.31
N ALA A 62 -11.08 -8.79 16.81
CA ALA A 62 -9.97 -9.65 17.23
C ALA A 62 -9.64 -9.46 18.73
N ARG A 63 -9.59 -8.19 19.19
CA ARG A 63 -9.38 -7.89 20.62
C ARG A 63 -10.53 -8.40 21.51
N ALA A 64 -11.77 -8.26 21.06
CA ALA A 64 -12.94 -8.79 21.77
C ALA A 64 -12.91 -10.33 21.87
N ALA A 65 -12.43 -10.99 20.81
CA ALA A 65 -12.22 -12.42 20.76
C ALA A 65 -10.97 -12.89 21.55
N LYS A 66 -10.17 -11.94 22.08
CA LYS A 66 -8.88 -12.20 22.76
C LYS A 66 -7.87 -12.93 21.86
N ASP A 67 -7.98 -12.75 20.55
CA ASP A 67 -7.06 -13.29 19.56
C ASP A 67 -5.86 -12.34 19.43
N VAL A 68 -4.82 -12.60 20.20
CA VAL A 68 -3.65 -11.72 20.30
C VAL A 68 -2.86 -11.69 18.97
N VAL A 69 -2.73 -12.85 18.31
CA VAL A 69 -1.95 -12.96 17.07
C VAL A 69 -2.60 -12.15 15.96
N LYS A 70 -3.90 -12.34 15.78
CA LYS A 70 -4.69 -11.57 14.80
C LYS A 70 -4.72 -10.08 15.12
N ALA A 71 -4.84 -9.73 16.41
CA ALA A 71 -4.86 -8.34 16.84
C ALA A 71 -3.53 -7.63 16.52
N LEU A 72 -2.38 -8.27 16.76
CA LEU A 72 -1.07 -7.70 16.43
C LEU A 72 -0.88 -7.54 14.92
N CYS A 73 -1.28 -8.53 14.12
CA CYS A 73 -1.24 -8.43 12.66
C CYS A 73 -2.09 -7.25 12.16
N LEU A 74 -3.32 -7.14 12.64
CA LEU A 74 -4.25 -6.07 12.23
C LEU A 74 -3.82 -4.68 12.70
N ASP A 75 -3.19 -4.58 13.87
CA ASP A 75 -2.66 -3.31 14.41
C ASP A 75 -1.53 -2.77 13.52
N ASP A 76 -0.62 -3.65 13.06
CA ASP A 76 0.42 -3.29 12.10
C ASP A 76 -0.18 -2.81 10.77
N LYS A 77 -1.16 -3.54 10.21
CA LYS A 77 -1.80 -3.15 8.96
C LYS A 77 -2.57 -1.83 9.09
N LEU A 78 -3.29 -1.63 10.20
CA LEU A 78 -4.00 -0.38 10.48
C LEU A 78 -3.03 0.80 10.52
N SER A 79 -1.90 0.65 11.21
CA SER A 79 -0.88 1.70 11.29
C SER A 79 -0.36 2.09 9.90
N GLN A 80 -0.10 1.11 9.03
CA GLN A 80 0.37 1.36 7.66
C GLN A 80 -0.70 2.03 6.79
N VAL A 81 -1.96 1.61 6.90
CA VAL A 81 -3.09 2.24 6.18
C VAL A 81 -3.28 3.69 6.64
N ASP A 82 -3.16 3.97 7.94
CA ASP A 82 -3.29 5.33 8.47
C ASP A 82 -2.14 6.24 8.04
N VAL A 83 -0.93 5.71 7.85
CA VAL A 83 0.18 6.45 7.24
C VAL A 83 -0.13 6.78 5.78
N ALA A 84 -0.60 5.79 4.99
CA ALA A 84 -0.97 6.02 3.60
C ALA A 84 -2.10 7.06 3.47
N LYS A 85 -3.11 6.99 4.35
CA LYS A 85 -4.23 7.95 4.39
C LYS A 85 -3.74 9.38 4.67
N ARG A 86 -2.86 9.58 5.67
CA ARG A 86 -2.30 10.91 5.97
C ARG A 86 -1.50 11.45 4.79
N SER A 87 -0.62 10.63 4.23
CA SER A 87 0.15 11.03 3.05
C SER A 87 -0.74 11.37 1.85
N ALA A 88 -1.84 10.64 1.65
CA ALA A 88 -2.80 10.94 0.60
C ALA A 88 -3.54 12.27 0.87
N ALA A 89 -3.88 12.59 2.12
CA ALA A 89 -4.51 13.86 2.48
C ALA A 89 -3.58 15.04 2.15
N ASP A 90 -2.29 14.95 2.51
CA ASP A 90 -1.29 15.97 2.19
C ASP A 90 -1.14 16.15 0.68
N ARG A 91 -1.21 15.06 -0.10
CA ARG A 91 -1.15 15.10 -1.56
C ARG A 91 -2.40 15.69 -2.20
N VAL A 92 -3.58 15.41 -1.66
CA VAL A 92 -4.83 16.02 -2.12
C VAL A 92 -4.82 17.53 -1.89
N GLU A 93 -4.33 18.00 -0.73
CA GLU A 93 -4.16 19.43 -0.46
C GLU A 93 -3.17 20.07 -1.46
N SER A 94 -2.02 19.43 -1.73
CA SER A 94 -1.05 19.89 -2.72
C SER A 94 -1.66 19.92 -4.13
N LEU A 95 -2.46 18.91 -4.49
CA LEU A 95 -3.17 18.83 -5.76
C LEU A 95 -4.20 19.98 -5.91
N GLU A 96 -4.93 20.33 -4.86
CA GLU A 96 -5.84 21.47 -4.84
C GLU A 96 -5.10 22.81 -5.01
N ALA A 97 -3.96 22.95 -4.35
CA ALA A 97 -3.11 24.13 -4.52
C ALA A 97 -2.55 24.24 -5.93
N ALA A 98 -2.12 23.10 -6.53
CA ALA A 98 -1.67 23.06 -7.92
C ALA A 98 -2.81 23.40 -8.90
N ALA A 99 -4.02 22.93 -8.62
CA ALA A 99 -5.22 23.26 -9.40
C ALA A 99 -5.52 24.78 -9.36
N ALA A 100 -5.47 25.38 -8.16
CA ALA A 100 -5.68 26.82 -8.01
C ALA A 100 -4.63 27.68 -8.72
N ALA A 101 -3.40 27.15 -8.86
CA ALA A 101 -2.29 27.79 -9.57
C ALA A 101 -2.26 27.49 -11.08
N GLY A 102 -3.15 26.63 -11.59
CA GLY A 102 -3.14 26.18 -13.01
C GLY A 102 -1.89 25.35 -13.36
N ASN A 103 -1.21 24.76 -12.36
CA ASN A 103 0.03 24.00 -12.56
C ASN A 103 -0.28 22.53 -12.86
N LEU A 104 -0.44 22.21 -14.15
CA LEU A 104 -0.79 20.87 -14.62
C LEU A 104 0.28 19.83 -14.27
N GLU A 105 1.57 20.16 -14.40
CA GLU A 105 2.66 19.22 -14.14
C GLU A 105 2.65 18.76 -12.67
N ARG A 106 2.53 19.71 -11.74
CA ARG A 106 2.44 19.39 -10.31
C ARG A 106 1.17 18.63 -9.98
N ALA A 107 0.04 19.00 -10.58
CA ALA A 107 -1.22 18.30 -10.38
C ALA A 107 -1.12 16.84 -10.85
N GLN A 108 -0.52 16.57 -11.99
CA GLN A 108 -0.31 15.21 -12.50
C GLN A 108 0.62 14.40 -11.58
N HIS A 109 1.70 15.03 -11.10
CA HIS A 109 2.61 14.38 -10.16
C HIS A 109 1.90 13.98 -8.85
N ASP A 110 1.22 14.93 -8.21
CA ASP A 110 0.51 14.67 -6.95
C ASP A 110 -0.59 13.61 -7.14
N PHE A 111 -1.30 13.66 -8.27
CA PHE A 111 -2.32 12.67 -8.62
C PHE A 111 -1.74 11.27 -8.81
N ALA A 112 -0.58 11.14 -9.44
CA ALA A 112 0.11 9.85 -9.59
C ALA A 112 0.54 9.27 -8.22
N VAL A 113 1.02 10.13 -7.31
CA VAL A 113 1.36 9.71 -5.94
C VAL A 113 0.12 9.24 -5.18
N ILE A 114 -1.03 9.93 -5.32
CA ILE A 114 -2.29 9.51 -4.71
C ILE A 114 -2.71 8.12 -5.22
N GLY A 115 -2.56 7.86 -6.53
CA GLY A 115 -2.82 6.54 -7.11
C GLY A 115 -1.95 5.42 -6.51
N ALA A 116 -0.66 5.67 -6.36
CA ALA A 116 0.26 4.72 -5.73
C ALA A 116 -0.11 4.44 -4.25
N LEU A 117 -0.57 5.46 -3.51
CA LEU A 117 -1.05 5.30 -2.14
C LEU A 117 -2.36 4.51 -2.08
N GLU A 118 -3.26 4.69 -3.05
CA GLU A 118 -4.48 3.87 -3.19
C GLU A 118 -4.14 2.40 -3.38
N GLU A 119 -3.24 2.08 -4.32
CA GLU A 119 -2.79 0.71 -4.57
C GLU A 119 -2.15 0.09 -3.31
N ARG A 120 -1.30 0.84 -2.61
CA ARG A 120 -0.69 0.37 -1.37
C ARG A 120 -1.72 0.09 -0.29
N ALA A 121 -2.70 0.97 -0.10
CA ALA A 121 -3.76 0.78 0.89
C ALA A 121 -4.67 -0.42 0.55
N ASN A 122 -4.95 -0.64 -0.74
CA ASN A 122 -5.70 -1.80 -1.20
C ASN A 122 -4.94 -3.11 -0.92
N ALA A 123 -3.62 -3.14 -1.14
CA ALA A 123 -2.78 -4.27 -0.79
C ALA A 123 -2.80 -4.54 0.72
N LEU A 124 -2.63 -3.50 1.55
CA LEU A 124 -2.70 -3.61 3.01
C LEU A 124 -4.05 -4.10 3.52
N SER A 125 -5.14 -3.67 2.89
CA SER A 125 -6.49 -4.15 3.22
C SER A 125 -6.67 -5.62 2.87
N SER A 126 -6.11 -6.05 1.74
CA SER A 126 -6.08 -7.47 1.36
C SER A 126 -5.26 -8.30 2.34
N GLU A 127 -4.08 -7.81 2.74
CA GLU A 127 -3.24 -8.44 3.75
C GLU A 127 -3.94 -8.50 5.12
N ALA A 128 -4.69 -7.45 5.52
CA ALA A 128 -5.46 -7.44 6.75
C ALA A 128 -6.55 -8.54 6.76
N ASN A 129 -7.17 -8.80 5.61
CA ASN A 129 -8.12 -9.91 5.49
C ASN A 129 -7.46 -11.30 5.60
N GLN A 130 -6.15 -11.38 5.38
CA GLN A 130 -5.35 -12.59 5.51
C GLN A 130 -4.72 -12.76 6.90
N CYS A 131 -4.93 -11.81 7.83
CA CYS A 131 -4.49 -11.97 9.21
C CYS A 131 -5.18 -13.17 9.86
N ILE A 132 -4.42 -14.27 9.95
CA ILE A 132 -4.88 -15.52 10.58
C ILE A 132 -4.74 -15.36 12.09
N GLY A 133 -5.80 -15.68 12.82
CA GLY A 133 -5.78 -15.72 14.28
C GLY A 133 -5.10 -16.96 14.82
N GLU A 134 -5.02 -17.04 16.15
CA GLU A 134 -4.73 -18.32 16.79
C GLU A 134 -5.75 -19.33 16.25
N GLU A 135 -5.26 -20.32 15.51
CA GLU A 135 -6.08 -21.50 15.30
C GLU A 135 -6.45 -21.96 16.71
N LYS A 136 -7.73 -21.91 17.03
CA LYS A 136 -8.24 -22.67 18.16
C LYS A 136 -8.04 -24.12 17.76
N GLY A 137 -6.77 -24.57 17.93
CA GLY A 137 -6.44 -25.96 17.77
C GLY A 137 -7.48 -26.67 18.61
N TYR A 138 -8.27 -27.53 18.00
CA TYR A 138 -9.16 -28.41 18.71
C TYR A 138 -8.26 -29.26 19.62
N VAL A 139 -7.99 -28.73 20.82
CA VAL A 139 -7.38 -29.48 21.89
C VAL A 139 -8.45 -30.46 22.25
N GLY A 140 -8.50 -31.55 21.49
CA GLY A 140 -9.32 -32.68 21.84
C GLY A 140 -8.98 -33.00 23.28
N GLY A 141 -9.99 -33.09 24.14
CA GLY A 141 -9.77 -33.41 25.55
C GLY A 141 -9.05 -34.75 25.67
N SER A 142 -7.70 -34.72 25.63
CA SER A 142 -6.89 -35.88 25.91
C SER A 142 -6.86 -36.07 27.40
N SER A 143 -7.69 -36.99 27.91
CA SER A 143 -7.57 -37.43 29.29
C SER A 143 -6.43 -38.45 29.35
N LEU A 144 -5.31 -38.05 29.91
CA LEU A 144 -4.21 -38.96 30.20
C LEU A 144 -4.56 -39.75 31.46
N LYS A 145 -4.88 -41.02 31.30
CA LYS A 145 -5.03 -41.93 32.45
C LYS A 145 -3.67 -42.52 32.76
N VAL A 146 -2.96 -41.92 33.72
CA VAL A 146 -1.68 -42.44 34.19
C VAL A 146 -1.98 -43.61 35.16
N THR A 147 -1.62 -44.82 34.79
CA THR A 147 -1.63 -45.99 35.67
C THR A 147 -0.21 -46.24 36.12
N PHE A 148 0.04 -46.06 37.39
CA PHE A 148 1.34 -46.38 37.98
C PHE A 148 1.42 -47.88 38.26
N ASP A 149 2.47 -48.52 37.80
CA ASP A 149 2.78 -49.90 38.23
C ASP A 149 3.48 -49.81 39.61
N PRO A 150 2.89 -50.37 40.67
CA PRO A 150 3.44 -50.26 42.00
C PRO A 150 4.75 -51.05 42.18
N THR A 151 5.14 -51.87 41.21
CA THR A 151 6.38 -52.65 41.24
C THR A 151 7.62 -51.89 40.69
N ILE A 152 7.37 -50.74 40.03
CA ILE A 152 8.45 -49.90 39.54
C ILE A 152 8.92 -49.02 40.69
N PRO A 153 10.23 -49.11 41.11
CA PRO A 153 10.76 -48.23 42.14
C PRO A 153 10.62 -46.80 41.70
N GLN A 154 9.98 -45.95 42.50
CA GLN A 154 9.89 -44.50 42.21
C GLN A 154 11.30 -43.92 42.36
N SER A 155 11.86 -43.42 41.28
CA SER A 155 13.11 -42.66 41.30
C SER A 155 12.91 -41.40 42.14
N ASP A 156 13.72 -41.21 43.15
CA ASP A 156 13.70 -40.00 43.99
C ASP A 156 14.10 -38.79 43.14
N THR A 157 13.09 -37.97 42.78
CA THR A 157 13.30 -36.73 42.00
C THR A 157 13.99 -35.65 42.80
N SER A 158 14.20 -35.82 44.11
CA SER A 158 14.98 -34.92 44.94
C SER A 158 16.48 -35.19 44.89
N ALA A 159 16.93 -36.29 44.29
CA ALA A 159 18.34 -36.53 44.04
C ALA A 159 18.88 -35.60 42.97
N PRO A 160 20.00 -34.93 43.19
CA PRO A 160 20.63 -34.07 42.17
C PRO A 160 21.00 -34.90 40.93
N PRO A 161 20.82 -34.37 39.71
CA PRO A 161 21.13 -35.12 38.51
C PRO A 161 22.61 -35.60 38.52
N ALA A 162 22.80 -36.86 38.18
CA ALA A 162 24.11 -37.52 38.23
C ALA A 162 25.12 -36.97 37.20
N PHE A 163 24.71 -36.01 36.38
CA PHE A 163 25.60 -35.40 35.38
C PHE A 163 25.34 -33.90 35.32
N VAL A 164 26.41 -33.16 35.22
CA VAL A 164 26.41 -31.73 34.99
C VAL A 164 26.46 -31.50 33.48
N VAL A 165 25.41 -30.94 32.91
CA VAL A 165 25.43 -30.51 31.52
C VAL A 165 26.22 -29.21 31.44
N VAL A 166 27.47 -29.30 31.00
CA VAL A 166 28.30 -28.12 30.71
C VAL A 166 27.85 -27.59 29.32
N VAL A 167 27.02 -26.57 29.34
CA VAL A 167 26.69 -25.85 28.10
C VAL A 167 27.87 -24.96 27.76
N GLN A 168 28.69 -25.40 26.79
CA GLN A 168 29.77 -24.58 26.26
C GLN A 168 29.13 -23.58 25.28
N PRO A 169 29.22 -22.25 25.51
CA PRO A 169 28.69 -21.28 24.56
C PRO A 169 29.42 -21.40 23.23
N PRO A 170 28.73 -21.19 22.10
CA PRO A 170 29.40 -21.22 20.80
C PRO A 170 30.48 -20.16 20.75
N GLN A 171 31.67 -20.55 20.24
CA GLN A 171 32.74 -19.59 20.03
C GLN A 171 32.30 -18.51 19.04
N ALA A 172 32.37 -17.25 19.46
CA ALA A 172 32.11 -16.12 18.59
C ALA A 172 33.12 -16.14 17.43
N ALA A 173 32.66 -16.43 16.23
CA ALA A 173 33.47 -16.27 15.03
C ALA A 173 33.56 -14.75 14.76
N SER A 174 34.66 -14.14 15.20
CA SER A 174 35.02 -12.80 14.77
C SER A 174 35.53 -12.88 13.34
N PRO A 175 34.93 -12.12 12.39
CA PRO A 175 35.58 -11.97 11.09
C PRO A 175 36.85 -11.16 11.27
N THR A 176 37.98 -11.79 11.01
CA THR A 176 39.24 -11.07 10.83
C THR A 176 39.25 -10.46 9.45
N PHE A 177 39.34 -9.12 9.38
CA PHE A 177 39.70 -8.38 8.18
C PHE A 177 41.21 -8.32 8.05
#